data_c696638edab61a74ecf7822358451c83
#
_entry.id   c696638edab61a74ecf7822358451c83
#
_cell.length_a   1.000
_cell.length_b   1.000
_cell.length_c   1.000
_cell.angle_alpha   90.00
_cell.angle_beta   90.00
_cell.angle_gamma   90.00
#
_symmetry.space_group_name_H-M   'P 1'
#
loop_
_entity.id
_entity.type
_entity.pdbx_description
1 polymer ?
#
loop_
_entity_poly.entity_id
_entity_poly.type
_entity_poly.pdbx_seq_one_letter_code
_entity_poly.pdbx_strand_id
1 'polypeptide(L)'
;MSEVQLVAGVDFVGLPTKDFDQTVRFYGETLGLERSAYVPERGYAEFETGNLTLGILVPEKMGMEHFISRAPIALHVEDMEAARARLTDAGVEFQGETFDTGVCFMSFFADPNGNALMLHHRYAPRTPAS
;
A
#
# COMPACT_ATOMS: atom_id res chain seq x y z
N MET A 1 -31.61 10.05 17.86
CA MET A 1 -31.73 9.37 16.58
C MET A 1 -30.39 9.42 15.83
N SER A 2 -29.99 8.35 15.32
CA SER A 2 -28.75 8.32 14.55
C SER A 2 -29.05 8.51 13.07
N GLU A 3 -28.22 9.26 12.41
CA GLU A 3 -28.33 9.43 10.97
C GLU A 3 -27.63 8.29 10.27
N VAL A 4 -28.12 7.95 9.09
CA VAL A 4 -27.46 6.95 8.25
C VAL A 4 -26.15 7.54 7.76
N GLN A 5 -25.07 6.81 7.97
CA GLN A 5 -23.75 7.23 7.53
C GLN A 5 -23.70 7.19 6.00
N LEU A 6 -23.40 8.33 5.38
CA LEU A 6 -23.36 8.43 3.94
C LEU A 6 -22.27 7.56 3.32
N VAL A 7 -21.07 7.62 3.88
CA VAL A 7 -19.94 6.82 3.42
C VAL A 7 -19.83 5.59 4.32
N ALA A 8 -19.91 4.40 3.71
CA ALA A 8 -19.93 3.15 4.47
C ALA A 8 -18.59 2.38 4.43
N GLY A 9 -17.57 2.94 3.78
CA GLY A 9 -16.27 2.29 3.73
C GLY A 9 -15.40 2.85 2.62
N VAL A 10 -14.26 2.21 2.41
CA VAL A 10 -13.33 2.52 1.32
C VAL A 10 -13.30 1.30 0.40
N ASP A 11 -13.64 1.49 -0.88
CA ASP A 11 -13.66 0.38 -1.83
C ASP A 11 -12.26 0.04 -2.33
N PHE A 12 -11.47 1.05 -2.68
CA PHE A 12 -10.09 0.83 -3.09
C PHE A 12 -9.29 2.13 -2.94
N VAL A 13 -7.97 1.99 -2.95
CA VAL A 13 -7.05 3.11 -3.01
C VAL A 13 -6.31 3.02 -4.33
N GLY A 14 -6.32 4.10 -5.12
CA GLY A 14 -5.66 4.16 -6.40
C GLY A 14 -4.20 4.58 -6.26
N LEU A 15 -3.31 3.82 -6.88
CA LEU A 15 -1.88 4.09 -6.88
C LEU A 15 -1.42 4.28 -8.33
N PRO A 16 -0.82 5.43 -8.65
CA PRO A 16 -0.39 5.70 -10.02
C PRO A 16 0.91 4.98 -10.34
N THR A 17 1.11 4.67 -11.62
CA THR A 17 2.38 4.16 -12.10
C THR A 17 2.69 4.70 -13.48
N LYS A 18 3.97 4.83 -13.78
CA LYS A 18 4.48 5.12 -15.11
C LYS A 18 4.89 3.83 -15.81
N ASP A 19 5.43 2.87 -15.08
CA ASP A 19 5.83 1.55 -15.60
C ASP A 19 4.89 0.50 -15.03
N PHE A 20 3.83 0.20 -15.77
CA PHE A 20 2.77 -0.69 -15.31
C PHE A 20 3.28 -2.08 -14.96
N ASP A 21 4.06 -2.69 -15.88
CA ASP A 21 4.53 -4.07 -15.66
C ASP A 21 5.43 -4.19 -14.43
N GLN A 22 6.33 -3.23 -14.24
CA GLN A 22 7.22 -3.22 -13.08
C GLN A 22 6.45 -3.10 -11.79
N THR A 23 5.47 -2.20 -11.76
CA THR A 23 4.67 -1.97 -10.55
C THR A 23 3.76 -3.14 -10.23
N VAL A 24 3.16 -3.76 -11.26
CA VAL A 24 2.35 -4.97 -11.07
C VAL A 24 3.20 -6.09 -10.48
N ARG A 25 4.43 -6.28 -10.97
CA ARG A 25 5.33 -7.29 -10.41
C ARG A 25 5.68 -6.98 -8.96
N PHE A 26 5.87 -5.71 -8.64
CA PHE A 26 6.20 -5.32 -7.27
C PHE A 26 5.08 -5.72 -6.29
N TYR A 27 3.85 -5.38 -6.60
CA TYR A 27 2.74 -5.70 -5.69
C TYR A 27 2.43 -7.19 -5.64
N GLY A 28 2.53 -7.89 -6.77
CA GLY A 28 2.23 -9.30 -6.84
C GLY A 28 3.36 -10.21 -6.35
N GLU A 29 4.60 -9.88 -6.68
CA GLU A 29 5.75 -10.75 -6.36
C GLU A 29 6.52 -10.27 -5.14
N THR A 30 6.90 -8.99 -5.11
CA THR A 30 7.70 -8.47 -3.99
C THR A 30 6.86 -8.40 -2.71
N LEU A 31 5.68 -7.81 -2.78
CA LEU A 31 4.77 -7.76 -1.62
C LEU A 31 3.95 -9.03 -1.46
N GLY A 32 3.83 -9.84 -2.49
CA GLY A 32 3.13 -11.12 -2.41
C GLY A 32 1.63 -11.02 -2.32
N LEU A 33 1.03 -9.95 -2.85
CA LEU A 33 -0.42 -9.75 -2.78
C LEU A 33 -1.14 -10.49 -3.89
N GLU A 34 -2.36 -10.95 -3.61
CA GLU A 34 -3.20 -11.62 -4.60
C GLU A 34 -3.71 -10.60 -5.61
N ARG A 35 -3.52 -10.89 -6.89
CA ARG A 35 -4.04 -10.02 -7.95
C ARG A 35 -5.48 -10.43 -8.25
N SER A 36 -6.42 -9.50 -8.01
CA SER A 36 -7.85 -9.75 -8.20
C SER A 36 -8.39 -9.21 -9.51
N ALA A 37 -7.67 -8.30 -10.18
CA ALA A 37 -8.04 -7.81 -11.50
C ALA A 37 -6.78 -7.46 -12.28
N TYR A 38 -6.83 -7.66 -13.60
CA TYR A 38 -5.68 -7.39 -14.46
C TYR A 38 -6.18 -7.03 -15.86
N VAL A 39 -6.05 -5.76 -16.22
CA VAL A 39 -6.51 -5.25 -17.51
C VAL A 39 -5.38 -4.41 -18.12
N PRO A 40 -4.32 -5.08 -18.65
CA PRO A 40 -3.13 -4.37 -19.10
C PRO A 40 -3.38 -3.41 -20.26
N GLU A 41 -4.35 -3.66 -21.13
CA GLU A 41 -4.69 -2.75 -22.21
C GLU A 41 -5.25 -1.43 -21.72
N ARG A 42 -5.78 -1.39 -20.49
CA ARG A 42 -6.24 -0.16 -19.84
C ARG A 42 -5.23 0.35 -18.82
N GLY A 43 -4.14 -0.38 -18.62
CA GLY A 43 -3.16 -0.01 -17.60
C GLY A 43 -3.74 -0.06 -16.19
N TYR A 44 -4.50 -1.12 -15.88
CA TYR A 44 -5.17 -1.25 -14.60
C TYR A 44 -5.03 -2.65 -14.01
N ALA A 45 -4.77 -2.71 -12.71
CA ALA A 45 -4.72 -3.97 -11.97
C ALA A 45 -5.16 -3.72 -10.54
N GLU A 46 -5.68 -4.77 -9.89
CA GLU A 46 -6.09 -4.70 -8.48
C GLU A 46 -5.40 -5.79 -7.69
N PHE A 47 -5.01 -5.44 -6.47
CA PHE A 47 -4.37 -6.35 -5.53
C PHE A 47 -5.08 -6.28 -4.18
N GLU A 48 -5.25 -7.44 -3.54
CA GLU A 48 -5.98 -7.53 -2.28
C GLU A 48 -5.03 -7.61 -1.10
N THR A 49 -5.28 -6.78 -0.09
CA THR A 49 -4.47 -6.79 1.14
C THR A 49 -5.13 -7.60 2.27
N GLY A 50 -6.35 -8.06 2.04
CA GLY A 50 -7.12 -8.75 3.06
C GLY A 50 -8.28 -7.92 3.59
N ASN A 51 -8.14 -6.62 3.65
CA ASN A 51 -9.22 -5.73 4.11
C ASN A 51 -9.42 -4.52 3.19
N LEU A 52 -8.55 -4.34 2.20
CA LEU A 52 -8.64 -3.19 1.29
C LEU A 52 -8.00 -3.55 -0.05
N THR A 53 -8.61 -3.11 -1.12
CA THR A 53 -8.10 -3.30 -2.48
C THR A 53 -7.17 -2.14 -2.86
N LEU A 54 -6.02 -2.46 -3.46
CA LEU A 54 -5.13 -1.47 -4.05
C LEU A 54 -5.29 -1.53 -5.56
N GLY A 55 -5.65 -0.40 -6.18
CA GLY A 55 -5.79 -0.30 -7.63
C GLY A 55 -4.58 0.38 -8.25
N ILE A 56 -3.88 -0.33 -9.13
CA ILE A 56 -2.74 0.23 -9.85
C ILE A 56 -3.26 0.79 -11.17
N LEU A 57 -2.94 2.05 -11.45
CA LEU A 57 -3.46 2.71 -12.65
C LEU A 57 -2.37 3.54 -13.34
N VAL A 58 -2.54 3.71 -14.65
CA VAL A 58 -1.66 4.57 -15.45
C VAL A 58 -2.43 5.87 -15.69
N PRO A 59 -2.10 6.97 -15.00
CA PRO A 59 -2.89 8.21 -15.10
C PRO A 59 -3.06 8.73 -16.51
N GLU A 60 -2.04 8.63 -17.35
CA GLU A 60 -2.09 9.13 -18.73
C GLU A 60 -3.17 8.45 -19.55
N LYS A 61 -3.46 7.17 -19.25
CA LYS A 61 -4.54 6.45 -19.94
C LYS A 61 -5.93 6.93 -19.54
N MET A 62 -6.00 7.71 -18.46
CA MET A 62 -7.26 8.28 -17.97
C MET A 62 -7.33 9.78 -18.23
N GLY A 63 -6.43 10.30 -19.05
CA GLY A 63 -6.40 11.74 -19.38
C GLY A 63 -5.78 12.60 -18.29
N MET A 64 -5.05 12.02 -17.37
CA MET A 64 -4.40 12.76 -16.28
C MET A 64 -2.90 12.74 -16.45
N GLU A 65 -2.23 13.72 -15.87
CA GLU A 65 -0.78 13.73 -15.84
C GLU A 65 -0.27 12.69 -14.83
N HIS A 66 0.95 12.22 -15.05
CA HIS A 66 1.61 11.34 -14.10
C HIS A 66 1.80 12.05 -12.75
N PHE A 67 1.63 11.31 -11.66
CA PHE A 67 1.88 11.84 -10.33
C PHE A 67 2.40 10.73 -9.42
N ILE A 68 2.91 11.12 -8.26
CA ILE A 68 3.40 10.20 -7.24
C ILE A 68 2.56 10.42 -6.00
N SER A 69 2.06 9.34 -5.41
CA SER A 69 1.30 9.42 -4.16
C SER A 69 2.29 9.55 -3.00
N ARG A 70 2.11 10.61 -2.20
CA ARG A 70 2.97 10.85 -1.03
C ARG A 70 2.28 10.54 0.29
N ALA A 71 1.02 10.11 0.24
CA ALA A 71 0.29 9.67 1.42
C ALA A 71 0.59 8.19 1.65
N PRO A 72 1.39 7.84 2.67
CA PRO A 72 1.83 6.45 2.82
C PRO A 72 0.68 5.53 3.20
N ILE A 73 0.59 4.41 2.48
CA ILE A 73 -0.35 3.35 2.85
C ILE A 73 0.34 2.48 3.88
N ALA A 74 -0.30 2.29 5.03
CA ALA A 74 0.24 1.48 6.11
C ALA A 74 -0.18 0.02 5.89
N LEU A 75 0.77 -0.81 5.50
CA LEU A 75 0.54 -2.23 5.24
C LEU A 75 0.81 -3.00 6.53
N HIS A 76 -0.20 -3.71 7.01
CA HIS A 76 -0.09 -4.46 8.26
C HIS A 76 0.82 -5.67 8.11
N VAL A 77 1.75 -5.84 9.05
CA VAL A 77 2.57 -7.05 9.16
C VAL A 77 2.56 -7.52 10.62
N GLU A 78 2.64 -8.82 10.83
CA GLU A 78 2.67 -9.39 12.18
C GLU A 78 4.06 -9.31 12.80
N ASP A 79 5.11 -9.40 11.99
CA ASP A 79 6.50 -9.39 12.45
C ASP A 79 7.28 -8.38 11.62
N MET A 80 7.56 -7.23 12.23
CA MET A 80 8.22 -6.11 11.53
C MET A 80 9.63 -6.49 11.06
N GLU A 81 10.42 -7.15 11.91
CA GLU A 81 11.80 -7.48 11.53
C GLU A 81 11.86 -8.49 10.41
N ALA A 82 11.02 -9.52 10.48
CA ALA A 82 10.97 -10.55 9.43
C ALA A 82 10.48 -9.93 8.10
N ALA A 83 9.51 -9.05 8.15
CA ALA A 83 9.00 -8.39 6.94
C ALA A 83 10.07 -7.49 6.32
N ARG A 84 10.79 -6.70 7.13
CA ARG A 84 11.88 -5.86 6.63
C ARG A 84 12.96 -6.71 5.98
N ALA A 85 13.35 -7.81 6.63
CA ALA A 85 14.40 -8.69 6.08
C ALA A 85 13.98 -9.29 4.74
N ARG A 86 12.74 -9.75 4.65
CA ARG A 86 12.22 -10.34 3.42
C ARG A 86 12.20 -9.32 2.27
N LEU A 87 11.71 -8.12 2.55
CA LEU A 87 11.64 -7.07 1.52
C LEU A 87 13.01 -6.57 1.14
N THR A 88 13.93 -6.45 2.09
CA THR A 88 15.32 -6.07 1.81
C THR A 88 15.97 -7.10 0.89
N ASP A 89 15.75 -8.40 1.14
CA ASP A 89 16.27 -9.46 0.28
C ASP A 89 15.69 -9.39 -1.12
N ALA A 90 14.48 -8.86 -1.27
CA ALA A 90 13.81 -8.69 -2.57
C ALA A 90 14.19 -7.36 -3.25
N GLY A 91 15.11 -6.58 -2.67
CA GLY A 91 15.61 -5.35 -3.26
C GLY A 91 14.95 -4.07 -2.79
N VAL A 92 14.07 -4.12 -1.79
CA VAL A 92 13.44 -2.92 -1.24
C VAL A 92 14.43 -2.18 -0.34
N GLU A 93 14.51 -0.86 -0.53
CA GLU A 93 15.32 0.00 0.32
C GLU A 93 14.42 0.76 1.28
N PHE A 94 14.62 0.55 2.59
CA PHE A 94 13.86 1.27 3.60
C PHE A 94 14.49 2.63 3.88
N GLN A 95 13.64 3.60 4.18
CA GLN A 95 14.05 4.96 4.53
C GLN A 95 14.29 5.00 6.04
N GLY A 96 15.50 4.66 6.46
CA GLY A 96 15.89 4.67 7.86
C GLY A 96 15.50 3.41 8.60
N GLU A 97 15.61 3.49 9.92
CA GLU A 97 15.30 2.39 10.81
C GLU A 97 13.82 2.32 11.11
N THR A 98 13.40 1.21 11.73
CA THR A 98 12.02 1.10 12.22
C THR A 98 11.76 2.18 13.25
N PHE A 99 10.67 2.91 13.07
CA PHE A 99 10.27 3.98 13.98
C PHE A 99 9.25 3.43 14.98
N ASP A 100 9.51 3.65 16.27
CA ASP A 100 8.60 3.23 17.34
C ASP A 100 7.87 4.48 17.85
N THR A 101 6.55 4.51 17.66
CA THR A 101 5.74 5.66 18.09
C THR A 101 5.36 5.60 19.56
N GLY A 102 5.63 4.47 20.23
CA GLY A 102 5.15 4.23 21.60
C GLY A 102 3.91 3.34 21.64
N VAL A 103 3.25 3.12 20.48
CA VAL A 103 2.09 2.24 20.37
C VAL A 103 2.18 1.34 19.14
N CYS A 104 3.05 1.67 18.20
CA CYS A 104 3.18 0.89 16.96
C CYS A 104 4.58 1.08 16.35
N PHE A 105 4.94 0.16 15.46
CA PHE A 105 6.16 0.25 14.65
C PHE A 105 5.80 0.64 13.23
N MET A 106 6.65 1.46 12.61
CA MET A 106 6.52 1.90 11.23
C MET A 106 7.87 1.79 10.53
N SER A 107 7.88 1.27 9.31
CA SER A 107 9.07 1.24 8.46
C SER A 107 8.68 1.75 7.08
N PHE A 108 9.32 2.83 6.63
CA PHE A 108 8.93 3.55 5.42
C PHE A 108 9.72 3.10 4.20
N PHE A 109 9.04 2.97 3.08
CA PHE A 109 9.67 2.62 1.80
C PHE A 109 8.76 3.14 0.67
N ALA A 110 9.17 2.89 -0.56
CA ALA A 110 8.39 3.32 -1.73
C ALA A 110 8.26 2.17 -2.71
N ASP A 111 7.19 2.21 -3.53
CA ASP A 111 7.07 1.29 -4.65
C ASP A 111 7.94 1.78 -5.82
N PRO A 112 8.01 1.04 -6.95
CA PRO A 112 8.88 1.45 -8.06
C PRO A 112 8.53 2.80 -8.69
N ASN A 113 7.29 3.27 -8.54
CA ASN A 113 6.89 4.58 -9.03
C ASN A 113 7.24 5.70 -8.06
N GLY A 114 7.71 5.36 -6.86
CA GLY A 114 7.97 6.32 -5.80
C GLY A 114 6.78 6.58 -4.89
N ASN A 115 5.69 5.83 -5.03
CA ASN A 115 4.54 5.98 -4.15
C ASN A 115 4.91 5.58 -2.73
N ALA A 116 4.53 6.40 -1.75
CA ALA A 116 4.89 6.19 -0.36
C ALA A 116 4.13 4.99 0.24
N LEU A 117 4.88 4.13 0.90
CA LEU A 117 4.33 2.96 1.59
C LEU A 117 5.00 2.86 2.97
N MET A 118 4.40 2.10 3.87
CA MET A 118 5.05 1.73 5.12
C MET A 118 4.59 0.34 5.54
N LEU A 119 5.46 -0.37 6.24
CA LEU A 119 5.05 -1.51 7.03
C LEU A 119 4.59 -1.00 8.38
N HIS A 120 3.58 -1.60 8.94
CA HIS A 120 2.98 -1.14 10.19
C HIS A 120 2.58 -2.31 11.07
N HIS A 121 2.89 -2.19 12.36
CA HIS A 121 2.46 -3.16 13.36
C HIS A 121 2.12 -2.44 14.65
N ARG A 122 0.86 -2.51 15.05
CA ARG A 122 0.43 -1.92 16.31
C ARG A 122 0.56 -2.95 17.41
N TYR A 123 1.37 -2.65 18.43
CA TYR A 123 1.59 -3.57 19.54
C TYR A 123 0.78 -3.21 20.78
N ALA A 124 0.25 -2.00 20.85
CA ALA A 124 -0.57 -1.57 21.99
C ALA A 124 -2.05 -1.59 21.61
N PRO A 125 -2.94 -1.97 22.55
CA PRO A 125 -4.37 -1.95 22.25
C PRO A 125 -4.87 -0.54 22.01
N ARG A 126 -5.88 -0.39 21.16
CA ARG A 126 -6.49 0.91 20.92
C ARG A 126 -7.31 1.29 22.12
N THR A 127 -7.19 2.58 22.52
CA THR A 127 -8.01 3.12 23.59
C THR A 127 -9.37 3.49 23.01
N PRO A 128 -10.48 3.03 23.63
CA PRO A 128 -11.80 3.45 23.16
C PRO A 128 -11.97 4.96 23.23
N ALA A 129 -12.71 5.52 22.29
CA ALA A 129 -13.05 6.93 22.31
C ALA A 129 -13.95 7.22 23.51
N SER A 130 -13.72 8.32 24.20
CA SER A 130 -14.53 8.71 25.34
C SER A 130 -15.59 9.74 24.95
#